data_a14d4b8fa445d70447c10acfe18d6dd8
#
_entry.id   a14d4b8fa445d70447c10acfe18d6dd8
#
_cell.length_a   1.000
_cell.length_b   1.000
_cell.length_c   1.000
_cell.angle_alpha   90.00
_cell.angle_beta   90.00
_cell.angle_gamma   90.00
#
_symmetry.space_group_name_H-M   'P 1'
#
loop_
_entity.id
_entity.type
_entity.pdbx_description
1 polymer ?
#
loop_
_entity_poly.entity_id
_entity_poly.type
_entity_poly.pdbx_seq_one_letter_code
_entity_poly.pdbx_strand_id
1 'polypeptide(L)'
;VFGGVYAAGTFDWDTISLLIFGLCTSVSAMIGAYLGGRIDDRLGSLLTLKVSVFMTCLILLALVSIQTDQIGFWFTVSTQPVWDFPYFTTIAEVVYFGTNQVFALFFVTALSASRTLMAKICPPEKATQFFGLYGLSGSVTAFLAPLLVATTTQWFDSQRAGFASLVVLIAVGGILLFTVTDVRSETPTT
;
A
#
# COMPACT_ATOMS: atom_id res chain seq x y z
N VAL A 1 8.39 -3.96 -0.92
CA VAL A 1 9.10 -4.91 -1.79
C VAL A 1 8.65 -4.76 -3.24
N PHE A 2 7.36 -4.88 -3.57
CA PHE A 2 6.88 -4.84 -4.97
C PHE A 2 7.14 -3.51 -5.69
N GLY A 3 7.03 -2.37 -5.00
CA GLY A 3 7.33 -1.06 -5.59
C GLY A 3 8.78 -0.92 -6.05
N GLY A 4 9.74 -1.48 -5.32
CA GLY A 4 11.13 -1.52 -5.74
C GLY A 4 11.39 -2.44 -6.94
N VAL A 5 10.73 -3.61 -6.97
CA VAL A 5 10.83 -4.55 -8.11
C VAL A 5 10.25 -3.92 -9.39
N TYR A 6 9.10 -3.25 -9.27
CA TYR A 6 8.50 -2.52 -10.38
C TYR A 6 9.41 -1.38 -10.87
N ALA A 7 10.00 -0.61 -9.95
CA ALA A 7 10.91 0.48 -10.28
C ALA A 7 12.19 -0.02 -10.97
N ALA A 8 12.76 -1.12 -10.48
CA ALA A 8 13.93 -1.74 -11.11
C ALA A 8 13.66 -2.20 -12.54
N GLY A 9 12.48 -2.78 -12.80
CA GLY A 9 12.13 -3.27 -14.13
C GLY A 9 11.55 -2.22 -15.08
N THR A 10 11.02 -1.10 -14.58
CA THR A 10 10.41 -0.06 -15.42
C THR A 10 11.37 1.10 -15.69
N PHE A 11 12.16 1.49 -14.68
CA PHE A 11 13.08 2.64 -14.74
C PHE A 11 14.56 2.25 -14.75
N ASP A 12 14.87 0.95 -14.77
CA ASP A 12 16.25 0.42 -14.71
C ASP A 12 17.06 0.99 -13.52
N TRP A 13 16.40 1.17 -12.36
CA TRP A 13 17.08 1.70 -11.18
C TRP A 13 18.15 0.77 -10.67
N ASP A 14 19.34 1.34 -10.47
CA ASP A 14 20.48 0.66 -9.89
C ASP A 14 20.29 0.35 -8.39
N THR A 15 21.20 -0.42 -7.83
CA THR A 15 21.12 -0.83 -6.41
C THR A 15 21.14 0.36 -5.46
N ILE A 16 21.83 1.46 -5.80
CA ILE A 16 21.92 2.65 -4.94
C ILE A 16 20.60 3.41 -4.95
N SER A 17 19.99 3.59 -6.14
CA SER A 17 18.67 4.19 -6.28
C SER A 17 17.61 3.43 -5.47
N LEU A 18 17.64 2.09 -5.54
CA LEU A 18 16.74 1.22 -4.76
C LEU A 18 16.98 1.32 -3.25
N LEU A 19 18.22 1.47 -2.81
CA LEU A 19 18.58 1.70 -1.41
C LEU A 19 18.00 3.03 -0.89
N ILE A 20 18.24 4.12 -1.64
CA ILE A 20 17.71 5.45 -1.29
C ILE A 20 16.18 5.41 -1.22
N PHE A 21 15.54 4.81 -2.25
CA PHE A 21 14.09 4.61 -2.31
C PHE A 21 13.57 3.84 -1.09
N GLY A 22 14.23 2.74 -0.73
CA GLY A 22 13.85 1.92 0.43
C GLY A 22 14.00 2.65 1.77
N LEU A 23 15.09 3.41 1.96
CA LEU A 23 15.31 4.23 3.15
C LEU A 23 14.23 5.32 3.29
N CYS A 24 13.98 6.08 2.23
CA CYS A 24 12.94 7.11 2.24
C CYS A 24 11.55 6.51 2.48
N THR A 25 11.24 5.36 1.85
CA THR A 25 9.99 4.63 2.08
C THR A 25 9.85 4.20 3.54
N SER A 26 10.93 3.78 4.20
CA SER A 26 10.92 3.40 5.61
C SER A 26 10.65 4.60 6.52
N VAL A 27 11.22 5.77 6.21
CA VAL A 27 10.93 7.02 6.95
C VAL A 27 9.48 7.42 6.77
N SER A 28 8.95 7.38 5.54
CA SER A 28 7.53 7.66 5.26
C SER A 28 6.60 6.69 5.97
N ALA A 29 6.96 5.41 6.04
CA ALA A 29 6.22 4.39 6.78
C ALA A 29 6.18 4.69 8.29
N MET A 30 7.30 5.13 8.86
CA MET A 30 7.37 5.55 10.27
C MET A 30 6.46 6.76 10.56
N ILE A 31 6.50 7.76 9.68
CA ILE A 31 5.61 8.93 9.77
C ILE A 31 4.15 8.48 9.65
N GLY A 32 3.84 7.58 8.72
CA GLY A 32 2.51 7.02 8.52
C GLY A 32 2.00 6.27 9.76
N ALA A 33 2.84 5.48 10.42
CA ALA A 33 2.48 4.80 11.66
C ALA A 33 2.15 5.79 12.78
N TYR A 34 2.96 6.84 12.94
CA TYR A 34 2.75 7.87 13.97
C TYR A 34 1.48 8.70 13.72
N LEU A 35 1.31 9.23 12.51
CA LEU A 35 0.13 10.02 12.14
C LEU A 35 -1.13 9.14 12.13
N GLY A 36 -1.01 7.92 11.61
CA GLY A 36 -2.10 6.95 11.57
C GLY A 36 -2.60 6.59 12.96
N GLY A 37 -1.72 6.40 13.94
CA GLY A 37 -2.11 6.19 15.33
C GLY A 37 -2.90 7.35 15.91
N ARG A 38 -2.45 8.59 15.68
CA ARG A 38 -3.19 9.79 16.13
C ARG A 38 -4.55 9.98 15.45
N ILE A 39 -4.65 9.62 14.19
CA ILE A 39 -5.92 9.65 13.44
C ILE A 39 -6.86 8.56 13.99
N ASP A 40 -6.33 7.36 14.25
CA ASP A 40 -7.06 6.24 14.85
C ASP A 40 -7.66 6.59 16.22
N ASP A 41 -6.90 7.29 17.07
CA ASP A 41 -7.36 7.75 18.37
C ASP A 41 -8.49 8.78 18.29
N ARG A 42 -8.54 9.58 17.22
CA ARG A 42 -9.55 10.64 17.05
C ARG A 42 -10.78 10.17 16.29
N LEU A 43 -10.60 9.45 15.19
CA LEU A 43 -11.69 9.06 14.27
C LEU A 43 -12.19 7.64 14.52
N GLY A 44 -11.47 6.86 15.30
CA GLY A 44 -11.75 5.44 15.54
C GLY A 44 -11.13 4.51 14.48
N SER A 45 -10.82 3.30 14.91
CA SER A 45 -10.01 2.35 14.11
C SER A 45 -10.70 1.89 12.83
N LEU A 46 -12.01 1.70 12.85
CA LEU A 46 -12.75 1.24 11.68
C LEU A 46 -12.77 2.29 10.57
N LEU A 47 -13.04 3.56 10.90
CA LEU A 47 -13.04 4.64 9.91
C LEU A 47 -11.64 4.90 9.36
N THR A 48 -10.63 4.95 10.25
CA THR A 48 -9.23 5.11 9.85
C THR A 48 -8.79 3.99 8.90
N LEU A 49 -9.17 2.74 9.18
CA LEU A 49 -8.88 1.60 8.32
C LEU A 49 -9.55 1.73 6.96
N LYS A 50 -10.86 2.05 6.91
CA LYS A 50 -11.61 2.21 5.65
C LYS A 50 -10.99 3.30 4.77
N VAL A 51 -10.72 4.48 5.34
CA VAL A 51 -10.11 5.60 4.61
C VAL A 51 -8.71 5.24 4.11
N SER A 52 -7.89 4.62 4.98
CA SER A 52 -6.52 4.25 4.61
C SER A 52 -6.47 3.19 3.51
N VAL A 53 -7.33 2.17 3.55
CA VAL A 53 -7.42 1.14 2.49
C VAL A 53 -7.91 1.76 1.18
N PHE A 54 -8.91 2.64 1.23
CA PHE A 54 -9.39 3.33 0.04
C PHE A 54 -8.29 4.19 -0.60
N MET A 55 -7.59 5.00 0.20
CA MET A 55 -6.45 5.81 -0.28
C MET A 55 -5.31 4.96 -0.82
N THR A 56 -4.98 3.85 -0.14
CA THR A 56 -3.97 2.89 -0.61
C THR A 56 -4.34 2.34 -1.99
N CYS A 57 -5.61 1.99 -2.21
CA CYS A 57 -6.08 1.50 -3.51
C CYS A 57 -5.96 2.57 -4.60
N LEU A 58 -6.37 3.81 -4.34
CA LEU A 58 -6.24 4.92 -5.29
C LEU A 58 -4.78 5.24 -5.63
N ILE A 59 -3.91 5.28 -4.63
CA ILE A 59 -2.50 5.57 -4.84
C ILE A 59 -1.81 4.43 -5.58
N LEU A 60 -2.20 3.18 -5.32
CA LEU A 60 -1.67 2.04 -6.06
C LEU A 60 -2.10 2.07 -7.53
N LEU A 61 -3.34 2.48 -7.84
CA LEU A 61 -3.78 2.76 -9.21
C LEU A 61 -2.93 3.84 -9.87
N ALA A 62 -2.64 4.93 -9.14
CA ALA A 62 -1.75 5.98 -9.63
C ALA A 62 -0.34 5.44 -9.91
N LEU A 63 0.24 4.62 -9.02
CA LEU A 63 1.54 4.00 -9.22
C LEU A 63 1.60 3.10 -10.46
N VAL A 64 0.55 2.29 -10.70
CA VAL A 64 0.44 1.44 -11.90
C VAL A 64 0.32 2.27 -13.17
N SER A 65 -0.19 3.50 -13.08
CA SER A 65 -0.34 4.39 -14.24
C SER A 65 0.95 5.10 -14.65
N ILE A 66 1.99 5.07 -13.81
CA ILE A 66 3.26 5.75 -14.07
C ILE A 66 4.19 4.80 -14.81
N GLN A 67 4.63 5.20 -16.01
CA GLN A 67 5.63 4.55 -16.85
C GLN A 67 6.74 5.53 -17.20
N THR A 68 7.80 5.05 -17.84
CA THR A 68 8.97 5.87 -18.21
C THR A 68 8.60 7.09 -19.06
N ASP A 69 7.61 6.96 -19.94
CA ASP A 69 7.19 7.97 -20.93
C ASP A 69 5.76 8.51 -20.70
N GLN A 70 5.01 7.92 -19.74
CA GLN A 70 3.60 8.24 -19.52
C GLN A 70 3.26 8.31 -18.02
N ILE A 71 2.44 9.30 -17.66
CA ILE A 71 1.84 9.43 -16.33
C ILE A 71 0.31 9.51 -16.50
N GLY A 72 -0.44 8.74 -15.67
CA GLY A 72 -1.89 8.79 -15.67
C GLY A 72 -2.55 8.23 -16.93
N PHE A 73 -1.93 7.28 -17.63
CA PHE A 73 -2.37 6.62 -18.86
C PHE A 73 -2.46 7.53 -20.09
N TRP A 74 -2.49 8.84 -19.96
CA TRP A 74 -2.84 9.78 -21.04
C TRP A 74 -1.83 10.91 -21.23
N PHE A 75 -1.02 11.21 -20.23
CA PHE A 75 -0.04 12.28 -20.29
C PHE A 75 1.33 11.72 -20.66
N THR A 76 1.79 12.05 -21.88
CA THR A 76 3.17 11.79 -22.27
C THR A 76 4.11 12.78 -21.58
N VAL A 77 5.17 12.27 -20.98
CA VAL A 77 6.17 13.06 -20.25
C VAL A 77 7.51 12.91 -20.91
N SER A 78 8.28 13.99 -20.93
CA SER A 78 9.64 13.98 -21.46
C SER A 78 10.53 13.02 -20.68
N THR A 79 11.23 12.16 -21.39
CA THR A 79 12.26 11.26 -20.83
C THR A 79 13.60 11.96 -20.63
N GLN A 80 13.69 13.28 -20.93
CA GLN A 80 14.92 14.02 -20.71
C GLN A 80 15.17 14.26 -19.23
N PRO A 81 16.44 14.20 -18.79
CA PRO A 81 16.79 14.49 -17.40
C PRO A 81 16.42 15.93 -17.02
N VAL A 82 15.80 16.06 -15.84
CA VAL A 82 15.38 17.36 -15.28
C VAL A 82 16.53 18.07 -14.57
N TRP A 83 17.51 17.28 -14.11
CA TRP A 83 18.70 17.77 -13.40
C TRP A 83 19.91 16.88 -13.64
N ASP A 84 21.11 17.38 -13.30
CA ASP A 84 22.39 16.69 -13.45
C ASP A 84 22.73 15.75 -12.28
N PHE A 85 21.76 15.40 -11.45
CA PHE A 85 21.96 14.46 -10.34
C PHE A 85 21.86 13.00 -10.85
N PRO A 86 22.73 12.07 -10.37
CA PRO A 86 22.82 10.73 -10.95
C PRO A 86 21.62 9.81 -10.65
N TYR A 87 20.67 10.24 -9.81
CA TYR A 87 19.53 9.44 -9.39
C TYR A 87 18.22 10.18 -9.64
N PHE A 88 17.15 9.42 -9.98
CA PHE A 88 15.80 9.94 -10.19
C PHE A 88 15.76 11.10 -11.18
N THR A 89 16.37 10.89 -12.35
CA THR A 89 16.65 11.96 -13.32
C THR A 89 15.42 12.44 -14.08
N THR A 90 14.42 11.57 -14.30
CA THR A 90 13.24 11.87 -15.10
C THR A 90 12.06 12.33 -14.25
N ILE A 91 11.14 13.09 -14.83
CA ILE A 91 9.90 13.50 -14.16
C ILE A 91 9.09 12.27 -13.70
N ALA A 92 9.02 11.23 -14.52
CA ALA A 92 8.29 10.00 -14.20
C ALA A 92 8.86 9.31 -12.95
N GLU A 93 10.19 9.23 -12.83
CA GLU A 93 10.87 8.67 -11.66
C GLU A 93 10.57 9.46 -10.39
N VAL A 94 10.61 10.79 -10.45
CA VAL A 94 10.34 11.67 -9.30
C VAL A 94 8.89 11.55 -8.86
N VAL A 95 7.95 11.52 -9.81
CA VAL A 95 6.52 11.35 -9.51
C VAL A 95 6.26 9.96 -8.92
N TYR A 96 6.88 8.92 -9.49
CA TYR A 96 6.78 7.56 -8.94
C TYR A 96 7.33 7.49 -7.52
N PHE A 97 8.52 8.05 -7.30
CA PHE A 97 9.14 8.12 -5.98
C PHE A 97 8.22 8.81 -4.96
N GLY A 98 7.73 10.01 -5.26
CA GLY A 98 6.85 10.78 -4.38
C GLY A 98 5.52 10.05 -4.11
N THR A 99 4.89 9.49 -5.14
CA THR A 99 3.64 8.73 -5.02
C THR A 99 3.83 7.50 -4.14
N ASN A 100 4.98 6.81 -4.24
CA ASN A 100 5.28 5.67 -3.38
C ASN A 100 5.47 6.06 -1.90
N GLN A 101 6.01 7.26 -1.61
CA GLN A 101 6.11 7.74 -0.22
C GLN A 101 4.71 7.93 0.39
N VAL A 102 3.78 8.50 -0.39
CA VAL A 102 2.39 8.65 0.04
C VAL A 102 1.69 7.28 0.19
N PHE A 103 1.97 6.34 -0.73
CA PHE A 103 1.51 4.96 -0.59
C PHE A 103 1.96 4.33 0.73
N ALA A 104 3.23 4.47 1.08
CA ALA A 104 3.80 3.92 2.31
C ALA A 104 3.12 4.48 3.57
N LEU A 105 2.80 5.79 3.58
CA LEU A 105 2.07 6.44 4.67
C LEU A 105 0.71 5.76 4.92
N PHE A 106 -0.12 5.66 3.89
CA PHE A 106 -1.48 5.11 4.02
C PHE A 106 -1.48 3.60 4.24
N PHE A 107 -0.57 2.88 3.59
CA PHE A 107 -0.45 1.43 3.75
C PHE A 107 -0.09 1.04 5.19
N VAL A 108 0.89 1.72 5.80
CA VAL A 108 1.27 1.43 7.19
C VAL A 108 0.20 1.90 8.17
N THR A 109 -0.48 3.02 7.90
CA THR A 109 -1.65 3.44 8.66
C THR A 109 -2.75 2.36 8.65
N ALA A 110 -3.06 1.77 7.49
CA ALA A 110 -4.04 0.69 7.38
C ALA A 110 -3.62 -0.55 8.19
N LEU A 111 -2.34 -0.95 8.12
CA LEU A 111 -1.81 -2.07 8.91
C LEU A 111 -1.91 -1.81 10.42
N SER A 112 -1.59 -0.60 10.87
CA SER A 112 -1.69 -0.21 12.27
C SER A 112 -3.14 -0.22 12.75
N ALA A 113 -4.04 0.45 12.01
CA ALA A 113 -5.46 0.53 12.34
C ALA A 113 -6.13 -0.85 12.35
N SER A 114 -5.75 -1.77 11.46
CA SER A 114 -6.31 -3.13 11.44
C SER A 114 -5.97 -3.92 12.71
N ARG A 115 -4.74 -3.78 13.21
CA ARG A 115 -4.30 -4.42 14.46
C ARG A 115 -5.01 -3.81 15.68
N THR A 116 -5.14 -2.49 15.71
CA THR A 116 -5.86 -1.78 16.78
C THR A 116 -7.34 -2.14 16.78
N LEU A 117 -7.97 -2.21 15.60
CA LEU A 117 -9.36 -2.64 15.48
C LEU A 117 -9.54 -4.06 16.00
N MET A 118 -8.65 -4.98 15.62
CA MET A 118 -8.67 -6.36 16.11
C MET A 118 -8.57 -6.42 17.64
N ALA A 119 -7.66 -5.66 18.23
CA ALA A 119 -7.51 -5.59 19.69
C ALA A 119 -8.75 -5.03 20.39
N LYS A 120 -9.47 -4.09 19.75
CA LYS A 120 -10.68 -3.46 20.32
C LYS A 120 -11.93 -4.37 20.26
N ILE A 121 -12.04 -5.25 19.25
CA ILE A 121 -13.21 -6.14 19.06
C ILE A 121 -13.02 -7.50 19.74
N CYS A 122 -11.79 -7.91 19.98
CA CYS A 122 -11.48 -9.22 20.51
C CYS A 122 -11.81 -9.32 22.01
N PRO A 123 -12.57 -10.36 22.46
CA PRO A 123 -12.75 -10.68 23.87
C PRO A 123 -11.39 -11.01 24.53
N PRO A 124 -11.10 -10.47 25.73
CA PRO A 124 -9.81 -10.68 26.39
C PRO A 124 -9.42 -12.16 26.55
N GLU A 125 -10.39 -13.02 26.84
CA GLU A 125 -10.18 -14.46 27.08
C GLU A 125 -9.76 -15.22 25.80
N LYS A 126 -10.08 -14.67 24.62
CA LYS A 126 -9.83 -15.28 23.31
C LYS A 126 -8.78 -14.54 22.49
N ALA A 127 -8.14 -13.53 23.06
CA ALA A 127 -7.18 -12.64 22.35
C ALA A 127 -6.12 -13.44 21.56
N THR A 128 -5.50 -14.42 22.19
CA THR A 128 -4.46 -15.26 21.54
C THR A 128 -4.99 -15.99 20.31
N GLN A 129 -6.22 -16.53 20.37
CA GLN A 129 -6.83 -17.25 19.24
C GLN A 129 -7.12 -16.31 18.06
N PHE A 130 -7.70 -15.14 18.34
CA PHE A 130 -8.03 -14.16 17.32
C PHE A 130 -6.78 -13.56 16.67
N PHE A 131 -5.74 -13.22 17.45
CA PHE A 131 -4.48 -12.75 16.89
C PHE A 131 -3.74 -13.86 16.11
N GLY A 132 -3.89 -15.12 16.51
CA GLY A 132 -3.40 -16.27 15.74
C GLY A 132 -4.07 -16.40 14.38
N LEU A 133 -5.41 -16.27 14.31
CA LEU A 133 -6.16 -16.27 13.06
C LEU A 133 -5.81 -15.05 12.18
N TYR A 134 -5.66 -13.88 12.79
CA TYR A 134 -5.22 -12.68 12.09
C TYR A 134 -3.82 -12.86 11.47
N GLY A 135 -2.87 -13.43 12.24
CA GLY A 135 -1.54 -13.74 11.74
C GLY A 135 -1.55 -14.77 10.61
N LEU A 136 -2.39 -15.80 10.71
CA LEU A 136 -2.57 -16.81 9.67
C LEU A 136 -3.11 -16.18 8.37
N SER A 137 -4.14 -15.34 8.46
CA SER A 137 -4.67 -14.63 7.29
C SER A 137 -3.62 -13.75 6.61
N GLY A 138 -2.79 -13.07 7.40
CA GLY A 138 -1.66 -12.29 6.90
C GLY A 138 -0.61 -13.15 6.17
N SER A 139 -0.30 -14.33 6.70
CA SER A 139 0.64 -15.27 6.09
C SER A 139 0.14 -15.81 4.75
N VAL A 140 -1.15 -16.15 4.66
CA VAL A 140 -1.78 -16.60 3.40
C VAL A 140 -1.73 -15.48 2.35
N THR A 141 -2.04 -14.25 2.73
CA THR A 141 -1.98 -13.09 1.82
C THR A 141 -0.55 -12.79 1.39
N ALA A 142 0.43 -12.96 2.30
CA ALA A 142 1.84 -12.76 1.99
C ALA A 142 2.36 -13.75 0.93
N PHE A 143 1.81 -14.95 0.86
CA PHE A 143 2.11 -15.94 -0.20
C PHE A 143 1.32 -15.63 -1.49
N LEU A 144 0.05 -15.27 -1.37
CA LEU A 144 -0.84 -15.07 -2.51
C LEU A 144 -0.42 -13.87 -3.38
N ALA A 145 0.04 -12.77 -2.77
CA ALA A 145 0.42 -11.56 -3.49
C ALA A 145 1.60 -11.79 -4.47
N PRO A 146 2.75 -12.38 -4.08
CA PRO A 146 3.83 -12.70 -5.01
C PRO A 146 3.39 -13.68 -6.11
N LEU A 147 2.57 -14.67 -5.78
CA LEU A 147 2.06 -15.64 -6.75
C LEU A 147 1.20 -14.97 -7.83
N LEU A 148 0.28 -14.10 -7.43
CA LEU A 148 -0.55 -13.33 -8.37
C LEU A 148 0.30 -12.41 -9.26
N VAL A 149 1.25 -11.69 -8.68
CA VAL A 149 2.16 -10.82 -9.45
C VAL A 149 2.96 -11.64 -10.45
N ALA A 150 3.56 -12.76 -10.03
CA ALA A 150 4.37 -13.60 -10.90
C ALA A 150 3.54 -14.21 -12.05
N THR A 151 2.38 -14.79 -11.76
CA THR A 151 1.51 -15.42 -12.77
C THR A 151 0.95 -14.40 -13.76
N THR A 152 0.48 -13.26 -13.29
CA THR A 152 -0.06 -12.21 -14.18
C THR A 152 1.05 -11.57 -15.01
N THR A 153 2.24 -11.36 -14.46
CA THR A 153 3.40 -10.87 -15.23
C THR A 153 3.76 -11.85 -16.35
N GLN A 154 3.78 -13.15 -16.08
CA GLN A 154 4.09 -14.17 -17.09
C GLN A 154 3.00 -14.29 -18.17
N TRP A 155 1.72 -14.23 -17.79
CA TRP A 155 0.62 -14.39 -18.75
C TRP A 155 0.48 -13.19 -19.71
N PHE A 156 0.76 -11.99 -19.22
CA PHE A 156 0.62 -10.76 -20.01
C PHE A 156 1.97 -10.23 -20.53
N ASP A 157 3.07 -10.89 -20.20
CA ASP A 157 4.44 -10.46 -20.51
C ASP A 157 4.67 -8.97 -20.15
N SER A 158 4.11 -8.57 -18.99
CA SER A 158 4.10 -7.18 -18.55
C SER A 158 4.16 -7.07 -17.03
N GLN A 159 5.21 -6.42 -16.53
CA GLN A 159 5.35 -6.12 -15.11
C GLN A 159 4.21 -5.24 -14.58
N ARG A 160 3.69 -4.37 -15.46
CA ARG A 160 2.54 -3.52 -15.15
C ARG A 160 1.29 -4.34 -14.85
N ALA A 161 1.02 -5.39 -15.63
CA ALA A 161 -0.09 -6.30 -15.39
C ALA A 161 0.06 -7.03 -14.05
N GLY A 162 1.28 -7.48 -13.75
CA GLY A 162 1.60 -8.08 -12.45
C GLY A 162 1.33 -7.12 -11.29
N PHE A 163 1.81 -5.89 -11.38
CA PHE A 163 1.60 -4.88 -10.35
C PHE A 163 0.12 -4.47 -10.22
N ALA A 164 -0.62 -4.41 -11.34
CA ALA A 164 -2.06 -4.14 -11.35
C ALA A 164 -2.89 -5.23 -10.64
N SER A 165 -2.42 -6.47 -10.58
CA SER A 165 -3.11 -7.55 -9.85
C SER A 165 -3.23 -7.27 -8.35
N LEU A 166 -2.28 -6.51 -7.77
CA LEU A 166 -2.34 -6.06 -6.38
C LEU A 166 -3.49 -5.07 -6.14
N VAL A 167 -3.82 -4.24 -7.14
CA VAL A 167 -4.97 -3.32 -7.07
C VAL A 167 -6.26 -4.12 -6.90
N VAL A 168 -6.42 -5.18 -7.69
CA VAL A 168 -7.60 -6.05 -7.61
C VAL A 168 -7.69 -6.70 -6.23
N LEU A 169 -6.58 -7.20 -5.71
CA LEU A 169 -6.53 -7.84 -4.38
C LEU A 169 -6.94 -6.86 -3.27
N ILE A 170 -6.38 -5.63 -3.29
CA ILE A 170 -6.70 -4.60 -2.30
C ILE A 170 -8.14 -4.10 -2.47
N ALA A 171 -8.63 -3.97 -3.71
CA ALA A 171 -10.01 -3.54 -3.98
C ALA A 171 -11.02 -4.57 -3.45
N VAL A 172 -10.81 -5.86 -3.67
CA VAL A 172 -11.66 -6.93 -3.11
C VAL A 172 -11.65 -6.89 -1.58
N GLY A 173 -10.48 -6.79 -0.96
CA GLY A 173 -10.36 -6.63 0.50
C GLY A 173 -11.05 -5.37 1.02
N GLY A 174 -10.92 -4.26 0.28
CA GLY A 174 -11.60 -3.00 0.58
C GLY A 174 -13.13 -3.10 0.51
N ILE A 175 -13.67 -3.72 -0.54
CA ILE A 175 -15.12 -3.94 -0.68
C ILE A 175 -15.65 -4.74 0.51
N LEU A 176 -14.97 -5.83 0.87
CA LEU A 176 -15.35 -6.64 2.04
C LEU A 176 -15.26 -5.82 3.34
N LEU A 177 -14.25 -4.96 3.48
CA LEU A 177 -14.10 -4.09 4.65
C LEU A 177 -15.25 -3.06 4.76
N PHE A 178 -15.77 -2.56 3.63
CA PHE A 178 -16.90 -1.61 3.66
C PHE A 178 -18.21 -2.24 4.15
N THR A 179 -18.37 -3.57 4.07
CA THR A 179 -19.54 -4.28 4.64
C THR A 179 -19.48 -4.40 6.18
N VAL A 180 -18.31 -4.19 6.77
CA VAL A 180 -18.13 -4.25 8.24
C VAL A 180 -18.68 -2.98 8.86
N THR A 181 -19.63 -3.15 9.78
CA THR A 181 -20.23 -2.07 10.60
C THR A 181 -19.63 -2.04 11.99
N ASP A 182 -19.66 -0.88 12.64
CA ASP A 182 -19.12 -0.73 14.00
C ASP A 182 -20.12 -1.31 15.01
N VAL A 183 -19.72 -2.38 15.70
CA VAL A 183 -20.57 -3.09 16.68
C VAL A 183 -20.74 -2.29 17.98
N ARG A 184 -19.99 -1.19 18.17
CA ARG A 184 -20.06 -0.37 19.40
C ARG A 184 -21.29 0.53 19.52
N SER A 185 -22.08 0.68 18.47
CA SER A 185 -23.29 1.52 18.50
C SER A 185 -24.49 0.85 19.21
N GLU A 186 -24.38 -0.41 19.65
CA GLU A 186 -25.49 -1.17 20.22
C GLU A 186 -25.37 -1.47 21.72
N THR A 187 -24.44 -0.89 22.46
CA THR A 187 -24.53 -0.96 23.93
C THR A 187 -25.50 0.09 24.42
N PRO A 188 -26.73 -0.32 24.87
CA PRO A 188 -27.65 0.61 25.54
C PRO A 188 -26.94 1.10 26.81
N THR A 189 -26.87 2.42 26.99
CA THR A 189 -26.57 3.03 28.28
C THR A 189 -27.64 2.62 29.26
N THR A 190 -27.39 1.65 30.11
CA THR A 190 -28.13 1.37 31.34
C THR A 190 -27.46 2.04 32.52
#